data_cffc06a5a9ec3ef07c6c2c6510b1f36c
#
_entry.id   cffc06a5a9ec3ef07c6c2c6510b1f36c
#
_cell.length_a   1.000
_cell.length_b   1.000
_cell.length_c   1.000
_cell.angle_alpha   90.00
_cell.angle_beta   90.00
_cell.angle_gamma   90.00
#
_symmetry.space_group_name_H-M   'P 1'
#
loop_
_entity.id
_entity.type
_entity.pdbx_description
1 polymer ?
#
loop_
_entity_poly.entity_id
_entity_poly.type
_entity_poly.pdbx_seq_one_letter_code
_entity_poly.pdbx_strand_id
1 'polypeptide(L)'
;GPVGLFAAFYAGLRGVSVKIIESLSELGGQPAILYPEKMIYDVPGFPEIPAADLVENLIKQLQRFEDRTAICLKEEVKAFEKEGDIFTIETSKGQHFSRAIVIACGNGAFAPRMLGLEGEDFYADNNLFYNVHKLDQFAGKDVVICGGGDSAVDWANHLDGLANSVT
;
A
#
# COMPACT_ATOMS: atom_id res chain seq x y z
N GLY A 1 3.49 2.91 -3.68
CA GLY A 1 4.08 2.87 -2.34
C GLY A 1 5.08 4.00 -2.11
N PRO A 2 5.76 4.04 -0.94
CA PRO A 2 6.67 5.13 -0.54
C PRO A 2 7.75 5.47 -1.57
N VAL A 3 8.34 4.44 -2.16
CA VAL A 3 9.40 4.61 -3.18
C VAL A 3 8.87 5.32 -4.42
N GLY A 4 7.69 4.93 -4.90
CA GLY A 4 7.04 5.58 -6.05
C GLY A 4 6.66 7.04 -5.77
N LEU A 5 6.15 7.33 -4.56
CA LEU A 5 5.84 8.70 -4.12
C LEU A 5 7.09 9.57 -4.08
N PHE A 6 8.18 9.07 -3.49
CA PHE A 6 9.43 9.81 -3.44
C PHE A 6 10.07 9.98 -4.82
N ALA A 7 10.02 8.96 -5.68
CA ALA A 7 10.50 9.08 -7.07
C ALA A 7 9.74 10.15 -7.85
N ALA A 8 8.42 10.22 -7.70
CA ALA A 8 7.59 11.24 -8.34
C ALA A 8 7.91 12.65 -7.82
N PHE A 9 8.06 12.80 -6.50
CA PHE A 9 8.51 14.05 -5.89
C PHE A 9 9.87 14.49 -6.45
N TYR A 10 10.84 13.58 -6.52
CA TYR A 10 12.18 13.90 -7.01
C TYR A 10 12.20 14.25 -8.50
N ALA A 11 11.37 13.61 -9.31
CA ALA A 11 11.16 14.00 -10.71
C ALA A 11 10.57 15.40 -10.83
N GLY A 12 9.62 15.76 -9.96
CA GLY A 12 9.08 17.12 -9.85
C GLY A 12 10.16 18.17 -9.54
N LEU A 13 11.10 17.89 -8.63
CA LEU A 13 12.26 18.73 -8.38
C LEU A 13 13.14 18.94 -9.62
N ARG A 14 13.16 18.00 -10.55
CA ARG A 14 13.87 18.08 -11.82
C ARG A 14 13.05 18.68 -12.95
N GLY A 15 11.84 19.16 -12.68
CA GLY A 15 10.95 19.74 -13.67
C GLY A 15 10.32 18.74 -14.65
N VAL A 16 10.33 17.44 -14.30
CA VAL A 16 9.79 16.37 -15.12
C VAL A 16 8.32 16.12 -14.77
N SER A 17 7.46 15.97 -15.79
CA SER A 17 6.08 15.53 -15.60
C SER A 17 6.02 14.04 -15.30
N VAL A 18 5.18 13.66 -14.36
CA VAL A 18 5.07 12.29 -13.85
C VAL A 18 3.63 11.79 -13.90
N LYS A 19 3.47 10.51 -14.14
CA LYS A 19 2.23 9.80 -13.96
C LYS A 19 2.47 8.63 -12.99
N ILE A 20 1.72 8.60 -11.90
CA ILE A 20 1.66 7.46 -10.98
C ILE A 20 0.50 6.58 -11.41
N ILE A 21 0.77 5.31 -11.67
CA ILE A 21 -0.25 4.30 -11.95
C ILE A 21 -0.23 3.33 -10.77
N GLU A 22 -1.35 3.23 -10.08
CA GLU A 22 -1.50 2.46 -8.85
C GLU A 22 -2.74 1.57 -8.93
N SER A 23 -2.58 0.29 -8.68
CA SER A 23 -3.67 -0.69 -8.71
C SER A 23 -4.66 -0.53 -7.55
N LEU A 24 -4.19 0.01 -6.45
CA LEU A 24 -5.00 0.26 -5.25
C LEU A 24 -5.92 1.48 -5.40
N SER A 25 -6.86 1.61 -4.47
CA SER A 25 -7.79 2.74 -4.41
C SER A 25 -7.18 4.02 -3.87
N GLU A 26 -5.99 3.94 -3.31
CA GLU A 26 -5.28 5.06 -2.67
C GLU A 26 -3.77 4.92 -2.85
N LEU A 27 -3.07 6.03 -2.62
CA LEU A 27 -1.61 6.08 -2.61
C LEU A 27 -1.05 5.54 -1.29
N GLY A 28 0.19 5.04 -1.32
CA GLY A 28 0.92 4.66 -0.13
C GLY A 28 1.41 3.22 -0.13
N GLY A 29 0.72 2.33 -0.86
CA GLY A 29 1.10 0.92 -0.96
C GLY A 29 0.96 0.16 0.36
N GLN A 30 1.79 -0.85 0.57
CA GLN A 30 1.71 -1.74 1.74
C GLN A 30 1.71 -1.01 3.10
N PRO A 31 2.55 0.00 3.34
CA PRO A 31 2.54 0.72 4.62
C PRO A 31 1.21 1.38 4.97
N ALA A 32 0.48 1.87 3.96
CA ALA A 32 -0.82 2.47 4.20
C ALA A 32 -1.94 1.43 4.44
N ILE A 33 -1.85 0.28 3.78
CA ILE A 33 -2.97 -0.69 3.75
C ILE A 33 -2.78 -1.83 4.74
N LEU A 34 -1.57 -2.38 4.85
CA LEU A 34 -1.34 -3.60 5.63
C LEU A 34 -0.99 -3.33 7.08
N TYR A 35 -0.27 -2.24 7.36
CA TYR A 35 0.24 -1.95 8.69
C TYR A 35 0.39 -0.44 8.96
N PRO A 36 -0.68 0.34 8.83
CA PRO A 36 -0.62 1.80 8.96
C PRO A 36 -0.12 2.28 10.33
N GLU A 37 -0.38 1.51 11.37
CA GLU A 37 0.01 1.82 12.76
C GLU A 37 1.39 1.27 13.14
N LYS A 38 2.02 0.45 12.28
CA LYS A 38 3.33 -0.12 12.56
C LYS A 38 4.40 0.95 12.57
N MET A 39 5.23 0.95 13.62
CA MET A 39 6.39 1.83 13.72
C MET A 39 7.50 1.39 12.75
N ILE A 40 8.05 2.33 12.02
CA ILE A 40 9.15 2.16 11.07
C ILE A 40 10.37 2.87 11.66
N TYR A 41 11.51 2.18 11.72
CA TYR A 41 12.76 2.64 12.34
C TYR A 41 13.90 2.82 11.36
N ASP A 42 13.74 2.39 10.12
CA ASP A 42 14.79 2.26 9.10
C ASP A 42 14.62 3.25 7.93
N VAL A 43 13.91 4.36 8.15
CA VAL A 43 13.76 5.43 7.17
C VAL A 43 14.64 6.63 7.56
N PRO A 44 15.56 7.06 6.69
CA PRO A 44 16.43 8.18 6.97
C PRO A 44 15.67 9.46 7.33
N GLY A 45 16.12 10.16 8.37
CA GLY A 45 15.52 11.41 8.83
C GLY A 45 14.45 11.25 9.91
N PHE A 46 14.03 10.03 10.22
CA PHE A 46 13.11 9.70 11.31
C PHE A 46 13.75 8.64 12.21
N PRO A 47 13.96 8.92 13.52
CA PRO A 47 14.35 7.86 14.48
C PRO A 47 13.31 6.73 14.52
N GLU A 48 12.04 7.11 14.46
CA GLU A 48 10.87 6.26 14.35
C GLU A 48 9.71 7.05 13.76
N ILE A 49 8.82 6.40 13.02
CA ILE A 49 7.62 7.03 12.45
C ILE A 49 6.55 5.97 12.20
N PRO A 50 5.25 6.23 12.51
CA PRO A 50 4.16 5.37 12.07
C PRO A 50 4.11 5.28 10.54
N ALA A 51 3.79 4.11 10.02
CA ALA A 51 3.77 3.86 8.58
C ALA A 51 2.78 4.78 7.83
N ALA A 52 1.62 5.04 8.43
CA ALA A 52 0.64 5.99 7.90
C ALA A 52 1.20 7.41 7.80
N ASP A 53 1.88 7.89 8.85
CA ASP A 53 2.45 9.24 8.90
C ASP A 53 3.57 9.42 7.88
N LEU A 54 4.39 8.38 7.68
CA LEU A 54 5.40 8.38 6.62
C LEU A 54 4.75 8.57 5.25
N VAL A 55 3.70 7.82 4.95
CA VAL A 55 2.97 7.92 3.67
C VAL A 55 2.35 9.30 3.51
N GLU A 56 1.69 9.82 4.54
CA GLU A 56 1.10 11.16 4.52
C GLU A 56 2.15 12.24 4.23
N ASN A 57 3.31 12.16 4.88
CA ASN A 57 4.40 13.09 4.65
C ASN A 57 4.94 13.04 3.21
N LEU A 58 5.05 11.84 2.63
CA LEU A 58 5.46 11.68 1.23
C LEU A 58 4.42 12.24 0.25
N ILE A 59 3.13 12.06 0.53
CA ILE A 59 2.05 12.66 -0.25
C ILE A 59 2.12 14.19 -0.16
N LYS A 60 2.30 14.75 1.03
CA LYS A 60 2.47 16.21 1.22
C LYS A 60 3.69 16.76 0.46
N GLN A 61 4.79 16.00 0.42
CA GLN A 61 5.94 16.38 -0.39
C GLN A 61 5.59 16.44 -1.88
N LEU A 62 4.85 15.42 -2.38
CA LEU A 62 4.47 15.33 -3.78
C LEU A 62 3.49 16.43 -4.20
N GLN A 63 2.60 16.88 -3.33
CA GLN A 63 1.63 17.96 -3.59
C GLN A 63 2.27 19.26 -4.08
N ARG A 64 3.55 19.49 -3.79
CA ARG A 64 4.31 20.64 -4.33
C ARG A 64 4.40 20.64 -5.85
N PHE A 65 4.16 19.51 -6.50
CA PHE A 65 4.26 19.27 -7.94
C PHE A 65 2.97 18.71 -8.52
N GLU A 66 1.82 19.02 -7.91
CA GLU A 66 0.51 18.57 -8.39
C GLU A 66 0.19 19.02 -9.81
N ASP A 67 0.70 20.23 -10.20
CA ASP A 67 0.55 20.81 -11.54
C ASP A 67 1.15 19.95 -12.66
N ARG A 68 2.06 19.04 -12.34
CA ARG A 68 2.78 18.16 -13.27
C ARG A 68 2.75 16.69 -12.90
N THR A 69 1.94 16.32 -11.92
CA THR A 69 1.78 14.93 -11.47
C THR A 69 0.36 14.45 -11.73
N ALA A 70 0.20 13.47 -12.62
CA ALA A 70 -1.06 12.77 -12.82
C ALA A 70 -1.10 11.52 -11.95
N ILE A 71 -2.24 11.26 -11.30
CA ILE A 71 -2.45 10.10 -10.43
C ILE A 71 -3.59 9.26 -11.01
N CYS A 72 -3.30 8.00 -11.33
CA CYS A 72 -4.22 7.00 -11.86
C CYS A 72 -4.37 5.90 -10.82
N LEU A 73 -5.47 5.92 -10.05
CA LEU A 73 -5.79 4.92 -9.03
C LEU A 73 -6.72 3.84 -9.58
N LYS A 74 -6.74 2.68 -8.91
CA LYS A 74 -7.51 1.49 -9.32
C LYS A 74 -7.19 1.09 -10.76
N GLU A 75 -5.94 1.26 -11.15
CA GLU A 75 -5.46 1.02 -12.51
C GLU A 75 -4.22 0.14 -12.47
N GLU A 76 -4.33 -1.06 -13.04
CA GLU A 76 -3.28 -2.07 -13.03
C GLU A 76 -2.53 -2.06 -14.35
N VAL A 77 -1.21 -1.99 -14.28
CA VAL A 77 -0.33 -2.17 -15.45
C VAL A 77 -0.32 -3.64 -15.84
N LYS A 78 -0.66 -3.94 -17.09
CA LYS A 78 -0.71 -5.30 -17.65
C LYS A 78 0.57 -5.64 -18.41
N ALA A 79 1.02 -4.72 -19.24
CA ALA A 79 2.21 -4.90 -20.08
C ALA A 79 2.83 -3.54 -20.39
N PHE A 80 4.05 -3.55 -20.86
CA PHE A 80 4.65 -2.40 -21.51
C PHE A 80 5.62 -2.85 -22.59
N GLU A 81 5.70 -2.06 -23.65
CA GLU A 81 6.62 -2.25 -24.76
C GLU A 81 7.39 -0.95 -25.02
N LYS A 82 8.58 -1.07 -25.57
CA LYS A 82 9.37 0.08 -25.96
C LYS A 82 9.56 0.11 -27.48
N GLU A 83 9.14 1.19 -28.09
CA GLU A 83 9.35 1.45 -29.50
C GLU A 83 10.11 2.78 -29.68
N GLY A 84 11.32 2.71 -30.20
CA GLY A 84 12.21 3.87 -30.20
C GLY A 84 12.50 4.40 -28.80
N ASP A 85 12.18 5.68 -28.56
CA ASP A 85 12.36 6.34 -27.27
C ASP A 85 11.09 6.39 -26.40
N ILE A 86 10.03 5.74 -26.85
CA ILE A 86 8.72 5.79 -26.16
C ILE A 86 8.36 4.42 -25.64
N PHE A 87 7.90 4.37 -24.40
CA PHE A 87 7.21 3.23 -23.82
C PHE A 87 5.71 3.39 -24.02
N THR A 88 5.06 2.36 -24.52
CA THR A 88 3.61 2.17 -24.50
C THR A 88 3.30 1.27 -23.32
N ILE A 89 2.48 1.75 -22.39
CA ILE A 89 2.10 1.06 -21.15
C ILE A 89 0.63 0.70 -21.27
N GLU A 90 0.33 -0.58 -21.29
CA GLU A 90 -1.03 -1.10 -21.31
C GLU A 90 -1.52 -1.34 -19.89
N THR A 91 -2.73 -0.84 -19.59
CA THR A 91 -3.33 -0.92 -18.27
C THR A 91 -4.75 -1.49 -18.33
N SER A 92 -5.34 -1.73 -17.16
CA SER A 92 -6.75 -2.14 -17.03
C SER A 92 -7.75 -1.07 -17.50
N LYS A 93 -7.30 0.18 -17.71
CA LYS A 93 -8.16 1.30 -18.13
C LYS A 93 -7.81 1.93 -19.49
N GLY A 94 -6.70 1.51 -20.09
CA GLY A 94 -6.29 2.04 -21.39
C GLY A 94 -4.78 2.03 -21.56
N GLN A 95 -4.27 2.93 -22.40
CA GLN A 95 -2.85 3.02 -22.70
C GLN A 95 -2.27 4.36 -22.23
N HIS A 96 -1.03 4.31 -21.79
CA HIS A 96 -0.23 5.48 -21.44
C HIS A 96 1.10 5.44 -22.21
N PHE A 97 1.68 6.62 -22.38
CA PHE A 97 2.95 6.78 -23.07
C PHE A 97 3.96 7.50 -22.17
N SER A 98 5.22 7.05 -22.20
CA SER A 98 6.30 7.65 -21.42
C SER A 98 7.65 7.45 -22.08
N ARG A 99 8.61 8.33 -21.77
CA ARG A 99 10.03 8.16 -22.16
C ARG A 99 10.82 7.32 -21.17
N ALA A 100 10.33 7.19 -19.93
CA ALA A 100 10.95 6.41 -18.88
C ALA A 100 9.91 5.78 -17.98
N ILE A 101 10.22 4.63 -17.42
CA ILE A 101 9.39 3.94 -16.42
C ILE A 101 10.25 3.74 -15.18
N VAL A 102 9.70 4.09 -14.01
CA VAL A 102 10.23 3.70 -12.70
C VAL A 102 9.34 2.61 -12.14
N ILE A 103 9.88 1.41 -11.99
CA ILE A 103 9.17 0.27 -11.41
C ILE A 103 9.34 0.35 -9.89
N ALA A 104 8.24 0.65 -9.17
CA ALA A 104 8.18 0.79 -7.73
C ALA A 104 6.99 -0.01 -7.16
N CYS A 105 6.67 -1.15 -7.75
CA CYS A 105 5.49 -1.96 -7.46
C CYS A 105 5.63 -2.83 -6.19
N GLY A 106 6.79 -2.81 -5.51
CA GLY A 106 7.03 -3.65 -4.34
C GLY A 106 6.82 -5.14 -4.66
N ASN A 107 6.04 -5.83 -3.84
CA ASN A 107 5.67 -7.23 -4.08
C ASN A 107 4.49 -7.39 -5.05
N GLY A 108 4.10 -6.33 -5.74
CA GLY A 108 2.93 -6.31 -6.62
C GLY A 108 1.62 -6.00 -5.89
N ALA A 109 0.51 -6.21 -6.58
CA ALA A 109 -0.81 -6.07 -5.98
C ALA A 109 -0.97 -7.11 -4.85
N PHE A 110 -1.30 -6.61 -3.65
CA PHE A 110 -1.52 -7.50 -2.52
C PHE A 110 -2.83 -8.26 -2.72
N ALA A 111 -2.71 -9.57 -2.83
CA ALA A 111 -3.83 -10.48 -2.71
C ALA A 111 -3.58 -11.36 -1.48
N PRO A 112 -4.43 -11.30 -0.45
CA PRO A 112 -4.27 -12.15 0.71
C PRO A 112 -4.38 -13.62 0.31
N ARG A 113 -3.60 -14.47 0.97
CA ARG A 113 -3.75 -15.90 0.82
C ARG A 113 -4.99 -16.33 1.59
N MET A 114 -6.05 -16.63 0.85
CA MET A 114 -7.32 -17.03 1.41
C MET A 114 -7.20 -18.39 2.16
N LEU A 115 -8.00 -18.57 3.19
CA LEU A 115 -8.06 -19.84 3.94
C LEU A 115 -8.65 -20.96 3.08
N GLY A 116 -9.53 -20.63 2.12
CA GLY A 116 -10.18 -21.59 1.23
C GLY A 116 -11.27 -22.40 1.92
N LEU A 117 -11.92 -21.81 2.91
CA LEU A 117 -13.00 -22.44 3.67
C LEU A 117 -14.36 -22.25 2.98
N GLU A 118 -15.24 -23.21 3.11
CA GLU A 118 -16.62 -23.07 2.64
C GLU A 118 -17.34 -21.96 3.41
N GLY A 119 -17.97 -21.03 2.66
CA GLY A 119 -18.66 -19.88 3.26
C GLY A 119 -17.77 -18.71 3.66
N GLU A 120 -16.49 -18.76 3.35
CA GLU A 120 -15.52 -17.72 3.69
C GLU A 120 -15.96 -16.30 3.26
N ASP A 121 -16.52 -16.17 2.05
CA ASP A 121 -17.01 -14.91 1.50
C ASP A 121 -18.12 -14.28 2.35
N PHE A 122 -18.92 -15.09 3.04
CA PHE A 122 -19.98 -14.58 3.93
C PHE A 122 -19.42 -13.91 5.19
N TYR A 123 -18.27 -14.36 5.66
CA TYR A 123 -17.62 -13.83 6.86
C TYR A 123 -16.58 -12.75 6.55
N ALA A 124 -16.19 -12.60 5.29
CA ALA A 124 -15.21 -11.60 4.88
C ALA A 124 -15.65 -10.19 5.29
N ASP A 125 -14.71 -9.40 5.86
CA ASP A 125 -14.90 -8.04 6.38
C ASP A 125 -15.92 -7.89 7.53
N ASN A 126 -16.49 -8.99 8.02
CA ASN A 126 -17.38 -9.01 9.19
C ASN A 126 -16.72 -9.69 10.40
N ASN A 127 -16.36 -10.96 10.22
CA ASN A 127 -15.78 -11.81 11.27
C ASN A 127 -14.44 -12.41 10.84
N LEU A 128 -14.13 -12.39 9.54
CA LEU A 128 -12.89 -12.83 8.96
C LEU A 128 -12.18 -11.65 8.28
N PHE A 129 -10.99 -11.35 8.74
CA PHE A 129 -10.21 -10.21 8.27
C PHE A 129 -8.86 -10.69 7.73
N TYR A 130 -8.56 -10.38 6.48
CA TYR A 130 -7.25 -10.56 5.88
C TYR A 130 -6.39 -9.30 5.96
N ASN A 131 -7.03 -8.16 6.09
CA ASN A 131 -6.41 -6.86 6.30
C ASN A 131 -7.12 -6.16 7.46
N VAL A 132 -6.36 -5.59 8.35
CA VAL A 132 -6.88 -4.87 9.51
C VAL A 132 -6.45 -3.41 9.40
N HIS A 133 -7.44 -2.52 9.28
CA HIS A 133 -7.21 -1.08 9.17
C HIS A 133 -7.29 -0.36 10.51
N LYS A 134 -8.03 -0.89 11.47
CA LYS A 134 -8.23 -0.28 12.78
C LYS A 134 -8.22 -1.33 13.87
N LEU A 135 -7.37 -1.17 14.85
CA LEU A 135 -7.30 -2.06 16.02
C LEU A 135 -8.53 -1.97 16.91
N ASP A 136 -9.10 -0.78 17.08
CA ASP A 136 -10.23 -0.53 17.96
C ASP A 136 -11.48 -1.36 17.67
N GLN A 137 -11.61 -1.85 16.42
CA GLN A 137 -12.73 -2.74 16.04
C GLN A 137 -12.73 -4.07 16.80
N PHE A 138 -11.61 -4.47 17.39
CA PHE A 138 -11.46 -5.70 18.18
C PHE A 138 -11.54 -5.48 19.68
N ALA A 139 -11.76 -4.25 20.14
CA ALA A 139 -11.85 -3.96 21.57
C ALA A 139 -12.95 -4.80 22.24
N GLY A 140 -12.57 -5.56 23.29
CA GLY A 140 -13.48 -6.42 24.05
C GLY A 140 -14.03 -7.63 23.30
N LYS A 141 -13.48 -7.98 22.11
CA LYS A 141 -13.87 -9.16 21.34
C LYS A 141 -12.96 -10.35 21.62
N ASP A 142 -13.47 -11.54 21.39
CA ASP A 142 -12.65 -12.75 21.33
C ASP A 142 -12.11 -12.91 19.93
N VAL A 143 -10.77 -12.95 19.79
CA VAL A 143 -10.08 -12.94 18.52
C VAL A 143 -9.26 -14.22 18.34
N VAL A 144 -9.36 -14.82 17.16
CA VAL A 144 -8.51 -15.95 16.75
C VAL A 144 -7.58 -15.44 15.63
N ILE A 145 -6.28 -15.68 15.79
CA ILE A 145 -5.26 -15.32 14.80
C ILE A 145 -4.81 -16.60 14.09
N CYS A 146 -5.06 -16.68 12.78
CA CYS A 146 -4.64 -17.80 11.96
C CYS A 146 -3.32 -17.49 11.27
N GLY A 147 -2.21 -18.05 11.77
CA GLY A 147 -0.90 -17.87 11.18
C GLY A 147 0.22 -18.13 12.17
N GLY A 148 1.45 -18.23 11.68
CA GLY A 148 2.65 -18.48 12.51
C GLY A 148 3.86 -17.63 12.09
N GLY A 149 3.66 -16.63 11.25
CA GLY A 149 4.70 -15.68 10.85
C GLY A 149 4.74 -14.43 11.72
N ASP A 150 5.70 -13.54 11.43
CA ASP A 150 5.92 -12.29 12.18
C ASP A 150 4.65 -11.45 12.30
N SER A 151 3.85 -11.37 11.22
CA SER A 151 2.58 -10.64 11.24
C SER A 151 1.58 -11.18 12.25
N ALA A 152 1.51 -12.50 12.44
CA ALA A 152 0.61 -13.11 13.41
C ALA A 152 1.03 -12.77 14.84
N VAL A 153 2.35 -12.79 15.10
CA VAL A 153 2.94 -12.41 16.40
C VAL A 153 2.73 -10.91 16.66
N ASP A 154 2.97 -10.06 15.68
CA ASP A 154 2.74 -8.62 15.78
C ASP A 154 1.26 -8.34 16.14
N TRP A 155 0.31 -8.98 15.45
CA TRP A 155 -1.12 -8.83 15.75
C TRP A 155 -1.49 -9.35 17.14
N ALA A 156 -0.94 -10.48 17.57
CA ALA A 156 -1.17 -10.99 18.92
C ALA A 156 -0.72 -9.97 19.98
N ASN A 157 0.45 -9.38 19.80
CA ASN A 157 0.99 -8.37 20.71
C ASN A 157 0.15 -7.08 20.71
N HIS A 158 -0.32 -6.62 19.54
CA HIS A 158 -1.13 -5.41 19.45
C HIS A 158 -2.54 -5.57 20.05
N LEU A 159 -3.09 -6.78 20.00
CA LEU A 159 -4.42 -7.07 20.52
C LEU A 159 -4.40 -7.45 22.01
N ASP A 160 -3.23 -7.76 22.56
CA ASP A 160 -3.09 -8.03 23.99
C ASP A 160 -3.50 -6.79 24.81
N GLY A 161 -4.42 -6.99 25.74
CA GLY A 161 -5.00 -5.91 26.55
C GLY A 161 -6.07 -5.06 25.87
N LEU A 162 -6.30 -5.21 24.55
CA LEU A 162 -7.39 -4.56 23.81
C LEU A 162 -8.56 -5.52 23.60
N ALA A 163 -8.28 -6.72 23.11
CA ALA A 163 -9.28 -7.79 22.95
C ALA A 163 -9.61 -8.43 24.30
N ASN A 164 -10.78 -9.08 24.37
CA ASN A 164 -11.15 -9.87 25.54
C ASN A 164 -10.30 -11.15 25.66
N SER A 165 -10.05 -11.80 24.53
CA SER A 165 -9.12 -12.93 24.43
C SER A 165 -8.47 -12.97 23.05
N VAL A 166 -7.23 -13.49 22.98
CA VAL A 166 -6.48 -13.73 21.76
C VAL A 166 -6.00 -15.18 21.75
N THR A 167 -6.28 -15.90 20.65
CA THR A 167 -5.92 -17.31 20.48
C THR A 167 -5.20 -17.52 19.15
#